data_2093506bf9ac66134fa0a9ce4cecd0c8
#
_entry.id   2093506bf9ac66134fa0a9ce4cecd0c8
#
_cell.length_a   1.000
_cell.length_b   1.000
_cell.length_c   1.000
_cell.angle_alpha   90.00
_cell.angle_beta   90.00
_cell.angle_gamma   90.00
#
_symmetry.space_group_name_H-M   'P 1'
#
loop_
_entity.id
_entity.type
_entity.pdbx_description
1 polymer ?
#
loop_
_entity_poly.entity_id
_entity_poly.type
_entity_poly.pdbx_seq_one_letter_code
_entity_poly.pdbx_strand_id
1 'polypeptide(L)'
;MGREIDEELIITPPELTRTIETAPAYSEELLKTATDKNYKLKTLRRDKQQAEADSKKNDRYDGQLKASRVDMQLADVSTEEEKVNIANDLKKKLDAINTAAAEYQNKKDANSKAKIEWEQQQKSAKLGLVSAVELQALELQYEQTEMELSAAAYAYDLAWEEYNMLMNGTTLDIYDVYKSKLS
;
A
#
# COMPACT_ATOMS: atom_id res chain seq x y z
N MET A 1 -5.79 -39.43 -10.06
CA MET A 1 -6.20 -38.85 -11.36
C MET A 1 -5.39 -37.57 -11.53
N GLY A 2 -4.29 -37.66 -12.32
CA GLY A 2 -3.45 -36.50 -12.63
C GLY A 2 -4.21 -35.62 -13.65
N ARG A 3 -4.28 -34.32 -13.38
CA ARG A 3 -4.65 -33.35 -14.41
C ARG A 3 -3.57 -33.36 -15.49
N GLU A 4 -3.98 -33.41 -16.74
CA GLU A 4 -3.08 -33.24 -17.87
C GLU A 4 -2.40 -31.87 -17.77
N ILE A 5 -1.07 -31.87 -17.96
CA ILE A 5 -0.19 -30.68 -17.80
C ILE A 5 -0.31 -29.72 -19.01
N ASP A 6 -1.20 -30.01 -19.95
CA ASP A 6 -1.36 -29.27 -21.22
C ASP A 6 -2.52 -28.24 -21.22
N GLU A 7 -3.15 -27.94 -20.08
CA GLU A 7 -4.01 -26.75 -20.01
C GLU A 7 -3.11 -25.51 -19.98
N GLU A 8 -3.03 -24.83 -21.11
CA GLU A 8 -2.45 -23.49 -21.21
C GLU A 8 -3.07 -22.59 -20.14
N LEU A 9 -2.30 -22.27 -19.12
CA LEU A 9 -2.75 -21.39 -18.05
C LEU A 9 -2.79 -19.97 -18.64
N ILE A 10 -3.91 -19.59 -19.23
CA ILE A 10 -4.13 -18.23 -19.70
C ILE A 10 -4.26 -17.36 -18.44
N ILE A 11 -3.13 -16.81 -17.98
CA ILE A 11 -3.09 -15.79 -16.96
C ILE A 11 -3.59 -14.51 -17.61
N THR A 12 -4.88 -14.25 -17.49
CA THR A 12 -5.43 -12.95 -17.87
C THR A 12 -4.85 -11.92 -16.91
N PRO A 13 -4.13 -10.90 -17.38
CA PRO A 13 -3.66 -9.82 -16.51
C PRO A 13 -4.87 -9.23 -15.78
N PRO A 14 -4.79 -8.98 -14.48
CA PRO A 14 -5.89 -8.34 -13.78
C PRO A 14 -6.12 -6.97 -14.38
N GLU A 15 -7.34 -6.72 -14.76
CA GLU A 15 -7.79 -5.37 -15.08
C GLU A 15 -7.76 -4.54 -13.79
N LEU A 16 -7.34 -3.29 -13.91
CA LEU A 16 -7.45 -2.32 -12.81
C LEU A 16 -8.87 -2.31 -12.29
N THR A 17 -9.01 -2.60 -11.01
CA THR A 17 -10.31 -2.57 -10.32
C THR A 17 -10.79 -1.14 -10.07
N ARG A 18 -9.88 -0.15 -10.18
CA ARG A 18 -10.15 1.27 -9.91
C ARG A 18 -9.82 2.13 -11.11
N THR A 19 -10.59 3.21 -11.28
CA THR A 19 -10.19 4.33 -12.14
C THR A 19 -8.94 4.99 -11.55
N ILE A 20 -7.98 5.35 -12.42
CA ILE A 20 -6.78 6.07 -11.96
C ILE A 20 -7.16 7.44 -11.48
N GLU A 21 -7.00 7.66 -10.19
CA GLU A 21 -7.24 8.92 -9.51
C GLU A 21 -5.96 9.37 -8.79
N THR A 22 -5.77 10.66 -8.66
CA THR A 22 -4.72 11.21 -7.81
C THR A 22 -5.10 11.09 -6.34
N ALA A 23 -4.10 10.90 -5.48
CA ALA A 23 -4.33 10.89 -4.04
C ALA A 23 -5.00 12.21 -3.58
N PRO A 24 -5.86 12.17 -2.56
CA PRO A 24 -6.36 13.39 -1.95
C PRO A 24 -5.20 14.23 -1.40
N ALA A 25 -5.34 15.55 -1.42
CA ALA A 25 -4.35 16.42 -0.81
C ALA A 25 -4.26 16.17 0.71
N TYR A 26 -3.04 16.18 1.25
CA TYR A 26 -2.86 16.09 2.69
C TYR A 26 -3.64 17.21 3.40
N SER A 27 -4.42 16.85 4.42
CA SER A 27 -5.20 17.80 5.22
C SER A 27 -5.22 17.36 6.69
N GLU A 28 -5.45 18.33 7.58
CA GLU A 28 -5.61 18.05 9.02
C GLU A 28 -6.84 17.18 9.29
N GLU A 29 -7.87 17.25 8.45
CA GLU A 29 -9.06 16.42 8.57
C GLU A 29 -8.75 14.94 8.28
N LEU A 30 -7.95 14.66 7.26
CA LEU A 30 -7.46 13.30 6.99
C LEU A 30 -6.60 12.79 8.14
N LEU A 31 -5.68 13.62 8.64
CA LEU A 31 -4.86 13.25 9.80
C LEU A 31 -5.73 12.96 11.02
N LYS A 32 -6.72 13.79 11.32
CA LYS A 32 -7.66 13.58 12.42
C LYS A 32 -8.40 12.24 12.24
N THR A 33 -8.89 11.96 11.03
CA THR A 33 -9.60 10.70 10.77
C THR A 33 -8.72 9.48 11.01
N ALA A 34 -7.46 9.50 10.55
CA ALA A 34 -6.49 8.43 10.76
C ALA A 34 -6.15 8.26 12.25
N THR A 35 -5.92 9.36 12.98
CA THR A 35 -5.60 9.35 14.42
C THR A 35 -6.76 8.86 15.28
N ASP A 36 -7.99 9.25 14.98
CA ASP A 36 -9.18 8.85 15.75
C ASP A 36 -9.49 7.36 15.62
N LYS A 37 -9.14 6.75 14.50
CA LYS A 37 -9.33 5.32 14.26
C LYS A 37 -8.14 4.47 14.73
N ASN A 38 -6.95 5.05 14.87
CA ASN A 38 -5.73 4.30 15.16
C ASN A 38 -5.83 3.49 16.45
N TYR A 39 -5.54 2.17 16.34
CA TYR A 39 -5.66 1.25 17.46
C TYR A 39 -4.63 1.54 18.57
N LYS A 40 -3.39 1.85 18.22
CA LYS A 40 -2.31 2.13 19.17
C LYS A 40 -2.62 3.39 19.99
N LEU A 41 -3.13 4.45 19.36
CA LEU A 41 -3.57 5.65 20.08
C LEU A 41 -4.74 5.36 21.02
N LYS A 42 -5.69 4.50 20.65
CA LYS A 42 -6.76 4.07 21.55
C LYS A 42 -6.22 3.30 22.74
N THR A 43 -5.24 2.45 22.54
CA THR A 43 -4.58 1.71 23.63
C THR A 43 -3.85 2.67 24.57
N LEU A 44 -3.02 3.57 24.05
CA LEU A 44 -2.29 4.56 24.85
C LEU A 44 -3.24 5.46 25.68
N ARG A 45 -4.36 5.87 25.11
CA ARG A 45 -5.40 6.63 25.86
C ARG A 45 -5.98 5.81 27.00
N ARG A 46 -6.24 4.53 26.79
CA ARG A 46 -6.75 3.63 27.83
C ARG A 46 -5.72 3.40 28.93
N ASP A 47 -4.45 3.20 28.56
CA ASP A 47 -3.37 3.00 29.49
C ASP A 47 -3.14 4.24 30.38
N LYS A 48 -3.23 5.44 29.78
CA LYS A 48 -3.23 6.69 30.52
C LYS A 48 -4.39 6.79 31.52
N GLN A 49 -5.62 6.47 31.08
CA GLN A 49 -6.78 6.47 31.95
C GLN A 49 -6.64 5.48 33.15
N GLN A 50 -6.02 4.33 32.87
CA GLN A 50 -5.74 3.35 33.93
C GLN A 50 -4.70 3.91 34.91
N ALA A 51 -3.61 4.51 34.45
CA ALA A 51 -2.60 5.14 35.30
C ALA A 51 -3.19 6.30 36.13
N GLU A 52 -4.10 7.10 35.56
CA GLU A 52 -4.83 8.14 36.28
C GLU A 52 -5.73 7.56 37.39
N ALA A 53 -6.44 6.47 37.11
CA ALA A 53 -7.28 5.80 38.09
C ALA A 53 -6.45 5.20 39.23
N ASP A 54 -5.31 4.61 38.92
CA ASP A 54 -4.40 4.02 39.91
C ASP A 54 -3.72 5.10 40.75
N SER A 55 -3.37 6.25 40.16
CA SER A 55 -2.87 7.41 40.89
C SER A 55 -3.87 7.90 41.95
N LYS A 56 -5.16 7.94 41.60
CA LYS A 56 -6.22 8.36 42.56
C LYS A 56 -6.45 7.37 43.70
N LYS A 57 -6.27 6.06 43.45
CA LYS A 57 -6.40 4.99 44.47
C LYS A 57 -5.20 4.96 45.41
N ASN A 58 -4.02 5.27 44.92
CA ASN A 58 -2.73 5.10 45.60
C ASN A 58 -2.25 6.36 46.32
N ASP A 59 -3.13 7.33 46.58
CA ASP A 59 -2.80 8.62 47.18
C ASP A 59 -2.13 8.50 48.58
N ARG A 60 -2.18 7.30 49.19
CA ARG A 60 -1.58 6.99 50.49
C ARG A 60 -0.15 6.42 50.42
N TYR A 61 0.33 6.06 49.20
CA TYR A 61 1.65 5.44 49.00
C TYR A 61 2.48 6.24 48.01
N ASP A 62 3.39 7.06 48.52
CA ASP A 62 4.19 8.01 47.74
C ASP A 62 4.99 7.37 46.56
N GLY A 63 5.46 6.14 46.76
CA GLY A 63 6.18 5.40 45.71
C GLY A 63 5.27 4.98 44.55
N GLN A 64 4.06 4.52 44.81
CA GLN A 64 3.10 4.11 43.77
C GLN A 64 2.51 5.32 43.04
N LEU A 65 2.31 6.43 43.75
CA LEU A 65 1.89 7.70 43.16
C LEU A 65 2.94 8.23 42.16
N LYS A 66 4.21 8.16 42.51
CA LYS A 66 5.31 8.55 41.61
C LYS A 66 5.37 7.68 40.38
N ALA A 67 5.24 6.36 40.52
CA ALA A 67 5.19 5.42 39.39
C ALA A 67 4.04 5.74 38.42
N SER A 68 2.84 5.91 38.93
CA SER A 68 1.65 6.26 38.12
C SER A 68 1.81 7.60 37.39
N ARG A 69 2.50 8.58 37.96
CA ARG A 69 2.79 9.85 37.29
C ARG A 69 3.78 9.68 36.15
N VAL A 70 4.80 8.85 36.32
CA VAL A 70 5.75 8.51 35.26
C VAL A 70 5.04 7.78 34.13
N ASP A 71 4.15 6.83 34.42
CA ASP A 71 3.37 6.11 33.42
C ASP A 71 2.47 7.04 32.61
N MET A 72 1.82 8.02 33.26
CA MET A 72 1.03 9.04 32.58
C MET A 72 1.89 9.90 31.63
N GLN A 73 3.07 10.35 32.09
CA GLN A 73 3.99 11.12 31.25
C GLN A 73 4.51 10.31 30.07
N LEU A 74 4.84 9.03 30.27
CA LEU A 74 5.27 8.14 29.22
C LEU A 74 4.15 7.94 28.18
N ALA A 75 2.90 7.74 28.62
CA ALA A 75 1.76 7.62 27.72
C ALA A 75 1.51 8.91 26.91
N ASP A 76 1.74 10.09 27.48
CA ASP A 76 1.63 11.36 26.76
C ASP A 76 2.71 11.49 25.69
N VAL A 77 3.98 11.22 26.03
CA VAL A 77 5.09 11.24 25.06
C VAL A 77 4.84 10.24 23.93
N SER A 78 4.49 8.99 24.27
CA SER A 78 4.20 7.96 23.29
C SER A 78 2.99 8.31 22.39
N THR A 79 2.01 9.02 22.93
CA THR A 79 0.86 9.51 22.15
C THR A 79 1.28 10.58 21.14
N GLU A 80 2.13 11.52 21.51
CA GLU A 80 2.61 12.55 20.59
C GLU A 80 3.56 11.95 19.52
N GLU A 81 4.45 11.03 19.89
CA GLU A 81 5.28 10.29 18.93
C GLU A 81 4.43 9.53 17.92
N GLU A 82 3.39 8.83 18.37
CA GLU A 82 2.51 8.07 17.48
C GLU A 82 1.73 8.99 16.53
N LYS A 83 1.27 10.15 16.97
CA LYS A 83 0.63 11.13 16.09
C LYS A 83 1.57 11.62 15.00
N VAL A 84 2.84 11.87 15.33
CA VAL A 84 3.87 12.25 14.35
C VAL A 84 4.12 11.13 13.36
N ASN A 85 4.18 9.89 13.82
CA ASN A 85 4.36 8.73 12.97
C ASN A 85 3.18 8.58 11.99
N ILE A 86 1.94 8.67 12.47
CA ILE A 86 0.74 8.63 11.63
C ILE A 86 0.76 9.75 10.58
N ALA A 87 1.16 10.97 10.95
CA ALA A 87 1.25 12.10 10.02
C ALA A 87 2.28 11.85 8.91
N ASN A 88 3.44 11.30 9.28
CA ASN A 88 4.49 10.94 8.31
C ASN A 88 4.06 9.79 7.41
N ASP A 89 3.43 8.76 7.97
CA ASP A 89 2.94 7.63 7.20
C ASP A 89 1.81 8.03 6.26
N LEU A 90 0.90 8.90 6.70
CA LEU A 90 -0.15 9.44 5.83
C LEU A 90 0.46 10.16 4.62
N LYS A 91 1.46 11.01 4.81
CA LYS A 91 2.16 11.69 3.70
C LYS A 91 2.80 10.69 2.76
N LYS A 92 3.55 9.69 3.30
CA LYS A 92 4.18 8.64 2.48
C LYS A 92 3.17 7.85 1.66
N LYS A 93 1.99 7.49 2.24
CA LYS A 93 0.96 6.75 1.51
C LYS A 93 0.32 7.59 0.41
N LEU A 94 0.08 8.88 0.65
CA LEU A 94 -0.42 9.79 -0.39
C LEU A 94 0.60 9.96 -1.54
N ASP A 95 1.88 10.11 -1.22
CA ASP A 95 2.95 10.19 -2.21
C ASP A 95 3.10 8.87 -2.98
N ALA A 96 2.96 7.72 -2.32
CA ALA A 96 3.01 6.42 -2.95
C ALA A 96 1.89 6.23 -3.98
N ILE A 97 0.65 6.65 -3.68
CA ILE A 97 -0.47 6.62 -4.63
C ILE A 97 -0.15 7.47 -5.87
N ASN A 98 0.32 8.71 -5.67
CA ASN A 98 0.64 9.60 -6.79
C ASN A 98 1.79 9.04 -7.65
N THR A 99 2.81 8.46 -7.02
CA THR A 99 3.93 7.82 -7.71
C THR A 99 3.47 6.61 -8.51
N ALA A 100 2.66 5.74 -7.91
CA ALA A 100 2.14 4.56 -8.57
C ALA A 100 1.18 4.92 -9.73
N ALA A 101 0.37 5.98 -9.59
CA ALA A 101 -0.49 6.49 -10.66
C ALA A 101 0.33 6.99 -11.86
N ALA A 102 1.40 7.75 -11.60
CA ALA A 102 2.30 8.22 -12.66
C ALA A 102 3.03 7.07 -13.35
N GLU A 103 3.52 6.09 -12.58
CA GLU A 103 4.19 4.90 -13.14
C GLU A 103 3.24 4.08 -14.02
N TYR A 104 2.02 3.84 -13.55
CA TYR A 104 1.00 3.17 -14.36
C TYR A 104 0.74 3.89 -15.68
N GLN A 105 0.61 5.22 -15.67
CA GLN A 105 0.40 5.99 -16.89
C GLN A 105 1.59 5.86 -17.84
N ASN A 106 2.82 5.93 -17.33
CA ASN A 106 4.04 5.73 -18.11
C ASN A 106 4.09 4.34 -18.77
N LYS A 107 3.75 3.28 -17.99
CA LYS A 107 3.71 1.91 -18.53
C LYS A 107 2.59 1.71 -19.55
N LYS A 108 1.44 2.34 -19.34
CA LYS A 108 0.32 2.33 -20.30
C LYS A 108 0.71 2.97 -21.63
N ASP A 109 1.41 4.11 -21.58
CA ASP A 109 1.88 4.79 -22.79
C ASP A 109 2.95 3.97 -23.52
N ALA A 110 3.87 3.32 -22.77
CA ALA A 110 4.88 2.43 -23.34
C ALA A 110 4.24 1.20 -24.00
N ASN A 111 3.30 0.56 -23.32
CA ASN A 111 2.57 -0.59 -23.86
C ASN A 111 1.77 -0.22 -25.13
N SER A 112 1.11 0.94 -25.12
CA SER A 112 0.36 1.42 -26.29
C SER A 112 1.28 1.63 -27.50
N LYS A 113 2.49 2.17 -27.30
CA LYS A 113 3.50 2.34 -28.36
C LYS A 113 4.01 1.00 -28.87
N ALA A 114 4.38 0.09 -27.98
CA ALA A 114 4.87 -1.24 -28.35
C ALA A 114 3.80 -2.03 -29.13
N LYS A 115 2.53 -1.93 -28.73
CA LYS A 115 1.40 -2.55 -29.46
C LYS A 115 1.28 -2.03 -30.88
N ILE A 116 1.32 -0.72 -31.07
CA ILE A 116 1.22 -0.10 -32.40
C ILE A 116 2.40 -0.56 -33.29
N GLU A 117 3.62 -0.59 -32.72
CA GLU A 117 4.81 -1.04 -33.45
C GLU A 117 4.70 -2.51 -33.84
N TRP A 118 4.31 -3.38 -32.90
CA TRP A 118 4.09 -4.79 -33.18
C TRP A 118 3.02 -5.02 -34.27
N GLU A 119 1.85 -4.33 -34.18
CA GLU A 119 0.80 -4.42 -35.21
C GLU A 119 1.26 -3.94 -36.60
N GLN A 120 2.10 -2.91 -36.67
CA GLN A 120 2.68 -2.41 -37.92
C GLN A 120 3.64 -3.43 -38.51
N GLN A 121 4.49 -4.03 -37.68
CA GLN A 121 5.46 -5.03 -38.14
C GLN A 121 4.79 -6.36 -38.52
N GLN A 122 3.68 -6.72 -37.88
CA GLN A 122 2.87 -7.85 -38.36
C GLN A 122 2.35 -7.64 -39.80
N LYS A 123 1.89 -6.41 -40.10
CA LYS A 123 1.45 -6.07 -41.47
C LYS A 123 2.62 -6.14 -42.45
N SER A 124 3.79 -5.64 -42.06
CA SER A 124 5.01 -5.68 -42.87
C SER A 124 5.51 -7.11 -43.11
N ALA A 125 5.42 -7.97 -42.08
CA ALA A 125 5.78 -9.38 -42.19
C ALA A 125 4.89 -10.15 -43.19
N LYS A 126 3.57 -9.83 -43.22
CA LYS A 126 2.65 -10.40 -44.23
C LYS A 126 3.01 -10.03 -45.68
N LEU A 127 3.73 -8.94 -45.85
CA LEU A 127 4.27 -8.49 -47.14
C LEU A 127 5.69 -9.01 -47.40
N GLY A 128 6.26 -9.83 -46.52
CA GLY A 128 7.62 -10.39 -46.66
C GLY A 128 8.74 -9.37 -46.35
N LEU A 129 8.43 -8.23 -45.73
CA LEU A 129 9.40 -7.15 -45.46
C LEU A 129 10.13 -7.30 -44.15
N VAL A 130 9.66 -8.19 -43.26
CA VAL A 130 10.22 -8.45 -41.94
C VAL A 130 10.37 -9.94 -41.74
N SER A 131 11.48 -10.37 -41.17
CA SER A 131 11.73 -11.78 -40.87
C SER A 131 10.89 -12.29 -39.70
N ALA A 132 10.64 -13.61 -39.67
CA ALA A 132 9.91 -14.23 -38.56
C ALA A 132 10.62 -14.04 -37.21
N VAL A 133 11.95 -14.02 -37.18
CA VAL A 133 12.76 -13.81 -35.96
C VAL A 133 12.60 -12.39 -35.44
N GLU A 134 12.63 -11.40 -36.32
CA GLU A 134 12.41 -9.98 -35.92
C GLU A 134 10.99 -9.77 -35.39
N LEU A 135 9.98 -10.38 -36.03
CA LEU A 135 8.60 -10.30 -35.57
C LEU A 135 8.43 -10.94 -34.20
N GLN A 136 9.03 -12.10 -33.95
CA GLN A 136 9.00 -12.76 -32.66
C GLN A 136 9.69 -11.93 -31.54
N ALA A 137 10.80 -11.26 -31.88
CA ALA A 137 11.47 -10.38 -30.90
C ALA A 137 10.57 -9.20 -30.50
N LEU A 138 9.84 -8.62 -31.45
CA LEU A 138 8.89 -7.53 -31.17
C LEU A 138 7.66 -8.01 -30.39
N GLU A 139 7.19 -9.22 -30.65
CA GLU A 139 6.12 -9.85 -29.88
C GLU A 139 6.52 -10.02 -28.40
N LEU A 140 7.69 -10.59 -28.14
CA LEU A 140 8.24 -10.71 -26.79
C LEU A 140 8.40 -9.36 -26.09
N GLN A 141 8.83 -8.33 -26.83
CA GLN A 141 8.94 -6.98 -26.28
C GLN A 141 7.55 -6.42 -25.93
N TYR A 142 6.55 -6.62 -26.75
CA TYR A 142 5.17 -6.20 -26.46
C TYR A 142 4.62 -6.94 -25.23
N GLU A 143 4.77 -8.27 -25.17
CA GLU A 143 4.37 -9.08 -24.00
C GLU A 143 5.05 -8.62 -22.70
N GLN A 144 6.33 -8.25 -22.78
CA GLN A 144 7.03 -7.67 -21.62
C GLN A 144 6.37 -6.38 -21.15
N THR A 145 5.99 -5.49 -22.10
CA THR A 145 5.31 -4.23 -21.69
C THR A 145 3.91 -4.48 -21.13
N GLU A 146 3.21 -5.53 -21.54
CA GLU A 146 1.93 -5.93 -20.93
C GLU A 146 2.11 -6.41 -19.49
N MET A 147 3.16 -7.22 -19.23
CA MET A 147 3.50 -7.64 -17.87
C MET A 147 3.87 -6.44 -16.97
N GLU A 148 4.67 -5.50 -17.50
CA GLU A 148 5.05 -4.30 -16.77
C GLU A 148 3.84 -3.40 -16.46
N LEU A 149 2.91 -3.27 -17.38
CA LEU A 149 1.64 -2.54 -17.16
C LEU A 149 0.80 -3.20 -16.07
N SER A 150 0.69 -4.52 -16.10
CA SER A 150 -0.03 -5.30 -15.09
C SER A 150 0.60 -5.13 -13.70
N ALA A 151 1.94 -5.19 -13.62
CA ALA A 151 2.66 -4.97 -12.36
C ALA A 151 2.44 -3.55 -11.82
N ALA A 152 2.42 -2.54 -12.69
CA ALA A 152 2.13 -1.16 -12.29
C ALA A 152 0.68 -0.98 -11.81
N ALA A 153 -0.28 -1.69 -12.42
CA ALA A 153 -1.67 -1.72 -11.97
C ALA A 153 -1.80 -2.28 -10.54
N TYR A 154 -1.13 -3.40 -10.27
CA TYR A 154 -1.09 -3.96 -8.91
C TYR A 154 -0.44 -3.03 -7.89
N ALA A 155 0.67 -2.39 -8.26
CA ALA A 155 1.34 -1.45 -7.37
C ALA A 155 0.44 -0.27 -7.01
N TYR A 156 -0.36 0.21 -7.95
CA TYR A 156 -1.35 1.27 -7.72
C TYR A 156 -2.47 0.82 -6.78
N ASP A 157 -3.08 -0.34 -7.02
CA ASP A 157 -4.11 -0.89 -6.15
C ASP A 157 -3.58 -1.14 -4.73
N LEU A 158 -2.36 -1.68 -4.61
CA LEU A 158 -1.70 -1.90 -3.33
C LEU A 158 -1.49 -0.59 -2.55
N ALA A 159 -1.04 0.48 -3.23
CA ALA A 159 -0.84 1.78 -2.59
C ALA A 159 -2.16 2.33 -2.01
N TRP A 160 -3.27 2.16 -2.70
CA TRP A 160 -4.59 2.52 -2.19
C TRP A 160 -5.04 1.66 -1.01
N GLU A 161 -4.80 0.36 -1.05
CA GLU A 161 -5.14 -0.52 0.07
C GLU A 161 -4.33 -0.19 1.33
N GLU A 162 -3.05 0.11 1.18
CA GLU A 162 -2.20 0.56 2.29
C GLU A 162 -2.68 1.89 2.88
N TYR A 163 -3.09 2.84 2.05
CA TYR A 163 -3.73 4.07 2.50
C TYR A 163 -5.04 3.80 3.24
N ASN A 164 -5.91 2.94 2.71
CA ASN A 164 -7.16 2.57 3.33
C ASN A 164 -6.94 1.87 4.69
N MET A 165 -5.93 1.02 4.80
CA MET A 165 -5.55 0.39 6.08
C MET A 165 -5.18 1.43 7.12
N LEU A 166 -4.33 2.41 6.76
CA LEU A 166 -3.97 3.51 7.65
C LEU A 166 -5.22 4.31 8.08
N MET A 167 -6.08 4.67 7.13
CA MET A 167 -7.30 5.44 7.39
C MET A 167 -8.34 4.67 8.23
N ASN A 168 -8.27 3.35 8.24
CA ASN A 168 -9.11 2.49 9.08
C ASN A 168 -8.46 2.14 10.43
N GLY A 169 -7.27 2.66 10.69
CA GLY A 169 -6.57 2.50 11.96
C GLY A 169 -5.82 1.18 12.11
N THR A 170 -5.65 0.43 11.00
CA THR A 170 -4.83 -0.78 10.97
C THR A 170 -3.38 -0.33 10.78
N THR A 171 -2.51 -0.60 11.74
CA THR A 171 -1.07 -0.39 11.58
C THR A 171 -0.45 -1.63 10.94
N LEU A 172 0.57 -1.44 10.10
CA LEU A 172 1.33 -2.53 9.49
C LEU A 172 1.93 -3.48 10.55
N ASP A 173 2.23 -2.97 11.74
CA ASP A 173 2.72 -3.76 12.89
C ASP A 173 1.76 -4.90 13.28
N ILE A 174 0.45 -4.68 13.14
CA ILE A 174 -0.55 -5.73 13.42
C ILE A 174 -0.50 -6.80 12.32
N TYR A 175 -0.29 -6.40 11.07
CA TYR A 175 -0.17 -7.33 9.96
C TYR A 175 1.09 -8.18 10.07
N ASP A 176 2.22 -7.60 10.45
CA ASP A 176 3.49 -8.30 10.67
C ASP A 176 3.41 -9.27 11.85
N VAL A 177 2.70 -8.91 12.92
CA VAL A 177 2.44 -9.81 14.06
C VAL A 177 1.57 -11.01 13.66
N TYR A 178 0.58 -10.82 12.78
CA TYR A 178 -0.22 -11.95 12.26
C TYR A 178 0.59 -12.81 11.31
N LYS A 179 1.41 -12.24 10.46
CA LYS A 179 2.27 -12.95 9.51
C LYS A 179 3.32 -13.79 10.23
N SER A 180 3.91 -13.29 11.31
CA SER A 180 4.89 -14.04 12.13
C SER A 180 4.27 -15.19 12.94
N LYS A 181 2.95 -15.22 13.10
CA LYS A 181 2.23 -16.33 13.78
C LYS A 181 1.74 -17.40 12.82
N LEU A 182 1.80 -17.16 11.51
CA LEU A 182 1.37 -18.08 10.45
C LEU A 182 2.57 -18.75 9.75
N SER A 183 3.78 -18.36 10.08
CA SER A 183 5.05 -18.98 9.65
C SER A 183 5.62 -19.86 10.77
#